data_9bb81c8efc77c720bd4b0559b4637dfe
#
_entry.id   9bb81c8efc77c720bd4b0559b4637dfe
#
_cell.length_a   1.000
_cell.length_b   1.000
_cell.length_c   1.000
_cell.angle_alpha   90.00
_cell.angle_beta   90.00
_cell.angle_gamma   90.00
#
_symmetry.space_group_name_H-M   'P 1'
#
loop_
_entity.id
_entity.type
_entity.pdbx_description
1 polymer ?
#
loop_
_entity_poly.entity_id
_entity_poly.type
_entity_poly.pdbx_seq_one_letter_code
_entity_poly.pdbx_strand_id
1 'polypeptide(L)'
;LARIRQLSAHEVGHTLGIAHNFAASADGRASVMDYPHPLVTLDDSGEIVLEGAYDVGIGDWDKRAVIWGYQDFPDGMSVPEGREAIMRETLASGLRYVADEHARISNRSSAGPVHPAGSLWDNGSDPVAELNRLMDLRKVVLANFSERAIQPGRAMATLEDVLVPAYLMHRYQVEAAATVLGGQTFTYAMRGDGQTTMQRVSAKEQRSALSAMLATLEPEALALSDTVVSLIPPRPPQSGVSRELFPRHTGYVFDPMAAAGTAAKITLAQLLDHKRAARMNSQQLADAGLPSFADMLSIVINDRWPEARDARLVAIERMVQVLLVDEL
;
A
#
# COMPACT_ATOMS: atom_id res chain seq x y z
N LEU A 1 -22.77 -1.89 -2.55
CA LEU A 1 -23.17 -2.40 -3.88
C LEU A 1 -22.08 -2.18 -4.94
N ALA A 2 -21.40 -1.00 -4.98
CA ALA A 2 -20.31 -0.72 -5.93
C ALA A 2 -19.19 -1.78 -5.84
N ARG A 3 -18.73 -2.11 -4.63
CA ARG A 3 -17.70 -3.15 -4.43
C ARG A 3 -18.11 -4.52 -4.99
N ILE A 4 -19.38 -4.91 -4.81
CA ILE A 4 -19.86 -6.19 -5.34
C ILE A 4 -19.85 -6.18 -6.87
N ARG A 5 -20.26 -5.07 -7.49
CA ARG A 5 -20.22 -4.92 -8.96
C ARG A 5 -18.80 -4.96 -9.50
N GLN A 6 -17.88 -4.23 -8.86
CA GLN A 6 -16.47 -4.22 -9.24
C GLN A 6 -15.87 -5.63 -9.11
N LEU A 7 -16.11 -6.33 -7.99
CA LEU A 7 -15.64 -7.70 -7.79
C LEU A 7 -16.24 -8.67 -8.84
N SER A 8 -17.53 -8.57 -9.11
CA SER A 8 -18.18 -9.43 -10.13
C SER A 8 -17.58 -9.19 -11.52
N ALA A 9 -17.29 -7.94 -11.89
CA ALA A 9 -16.63 -7.61 -13.15
C ALA A 9 -15.21 -8.18 -13.21
N HIS A 10 -14.46 -8.14 -12.08
CA HIS A 10 -13.15 -8.74 -11.91
C HIS A 10 -13.20 -10.26 -12.18
N GLU A 11 -14.10 -10.97 -11.52
CA GLU A 11 -14.23 -12.43 -11.71
C GLU A 11 -14.66 -12.80 -13.13
N VAL A 12 -15.52 -12.00 -13.76
CA VAL A 12 -15.87 -12.17 -15.19
C VAL A 12 -14.62 -11.96 -16.06
N GLY A 13 -13.79 -10.97 -15.77
CA GLY A 13 -12.50 -10.76 -16.45
C GLY A 13 -11.64 -12.03 -16.45
N HIS A 14 -11.54 -12.71 -15.32
CA HIS A 14 -10.83 -13.99 -15.23
C HIS A 14 -11.46 -15.10 -16.10
N THR A 15 -12.78 -15.15 -16.18
CA THR A 15 -13.44 -16.12 -17.07
C THR A 15 -13.17 -15.85 -18.55
N LEU A 16 -12.83 -14.60 -18.91
CA LEU A 16 -12.37 -14.20 -20.24
C LEU A 16 -10.86 -14.42 -20.45
N GLY A 17 -10.15 -14.99 -19.46
CA GLY A 17 -8.71 -15.23 -19.55
C GLY A 17 -7.85 -14.00 -19.31
N ILE A 18 -8.39 -12.92 -18.74
CA ILE A 18 -7.65 -11.71 -18.44
C ILE A 18 -6.94 -11.88 -17.09
N ALA A 19 -5.63 -11.62 -17.06
CA ALA A 19 -4.81 -11.63 -15.85
C ALA A 19 -4.94 -10.29 -15.09
N HIS A 20 -4.44 -10.23 -13.84
CA HIS A 20 -4.38 -8.99 -13.10
C HIS A 20 -3.51 -7.93 -13.77
N ASN A 21 -3.86 -6.65 -13.56
CA ASN A 21 -3.03 -5.51 -13.90
C ASN A 21 -2.89 -4.58 -12.69
N PHE A 22 -1.80 -4.70 -11.94
CA PHE A 22 -1.57 -3.90 -10.73
C PHE A 22 -1.04 -2.48 -10.98
N ALA A 23 -0.79 -2.11 -12.25
CA ALA A 23 -0.50 -0.73 -12.59
C ALA A 23 -1.76 0.12 -12.82
N ALA A 24 -2.93 -0.49 -12.82
CA ALA A 24 -4.18 0.19 -13.17
C ALA A 24 -4.59 1.27 -12.16
N SER A 25 -4.26 1.13 -10.87
CA SER A 25 -4.46 2.16 -9.85
C SER A 25 -3.76 3.47 -10.22
N ALA A 26 -2.55 3.37 -10.75
CA ALA A 26 -1.73 4.52 -11.14
C ALA A 26 -2.21 5.22 -12.44
N ASP A 27 -3.05 4.55 -13.23
CA ASP A 27 -3.64 5.07 -14.47
C ASP A 27 -5.12 5.46 -14.28
N GLY A 28 -5.49 5.94 -13.10
CA GLY A 28 -6.85 6.39 -12.79
C GLY A 28 -7.85 5.25 -12.65
N ARG A 29 -7.43 4.12 -12.07
CA ARG A 29 -8.22 2.89 -11.91
C ARG A 29 -8.65 2.31 -13.26
N ALA A 30 -7.69 2.20 -14.16
CA ALA A 30 -7.90 1.82 -15.55
C ALA A 30 -8.38 0.37 -15.74
N SER A 31 -8.41 -0.46 -14.70
CA SER A 31 -8.82 -1.86 -14.79
C SER A 31 -9.54 -2.35 -13.53
N VAL A 32 -10.58 -3.18 -13.74
CA VAL A 32 -11.18 -3.97 -12.66
C VAL A 32 -10.31 -5.17 -12.29
N MET A 33 -9.30 -5.52 -13.10
CA MET A 33 -8.35 -6.60 -12.83
C MET A 33 -7.25 -6.20 -11.85
N ASP A 34 -7.41 -5.06 -11.17
CA ASP A 34 -6.65 -4.64 -10.01
C ASP A 34 -7.37 -4.99 -8.70
N TYR A 35 -6.67 -4.89 -7.58
CA TYR A 35 -7.22 -4.99 -6.23
C TYR A 35 -7.16 -3.64 -5.52
N PRO A 36 -7.95 -2.64 -5.91
CA PRO A 36 -7.87 -1.33 -5.30
C PRO A 36 -8.35 -1.37 -3.85
N HIS A 37 -7.62 -0.68 -2.98
CA HIS A 37 -8.14 -0.35 -1.66
C HIS A 37 -9.35 0.61 -1.82
N PRO A 38 -10.40 0.54 -0.96
CA PRO A 38 -11.46 1.53 -1.03
C PRO A 38 -10.90 2.94 -0.89
N LEU A 39 -11.21 3.82 -1.84
CA LEU A 39 -10.82 5.22 -1.75
C LEU A 39 -11.73 5.92 -0.73
N VAL A 40 -11.21 6.07 0.47
CA VAL A 40 -11.83 6.88 1.52
C VAL A 40 -11.22 8.27 1.45
N THR A 41 -12.04 9.30 1.40
CA THR A 41 -11.60 10.70 1.35
C THR A 41 -12.18 11.52 2.50
N LEU A 42 -11.69 12.74 2.65
CA LEU A 42 -12.29 13.76 3.51
C LEU A 42 -12.88 14.83 2.60
N ASP A 43 -14.05 15.36 2.96
CA ASP A 43 -14.59 16.54 2.31
C ASP A 43 -13.97 17.85 2.87
N ASP A 44 -14.41 18.99 2.36
CA ASP A 44 -13.90 20.30 2.77
C ASP A 44 -14.18 20.63 4.25
N SER A 45 -15.12 19.92 4.88
CA SER A 45 -15.41 20.03 6.33
C SER A 45 -14.59 19.08 7.19
N GLY A 46 -13.82 18.17 6.57
CA GLY A 46 -13.06 17.14 7.25
C GLY A 46 -13.87 15.89 7.60
N GLU A 47 -15.07 15.75 7.06
CA GLU A 47 -15.89 14.54 7.25
C GLU A 47 -15.49 13.42 6.28
N ILE A 48 -15.65 12.17 6.73
CA ILE A 48 -15.28 10.99 5.95
C ILE A 48 -16.29 10.75 4.84
N VAL A 49 -15.81 10.67 3.60
CA VAL A 49 -16.59 10.40 2.39
C VAL A 49 -16.26 9.03 1.84
N LEU A 50 -17.30 8.24 1.57
CA LEU A 50 -17.22 6.92 0.94
C LEU A 50 -17.82 6.89 -0.48
N GLU A 51 -18.32 8.03 -0.96
CA GLU A 51 -18.78 8.15 -2.33
C GLU A 51 -17.57 8.03 -3.27
N GLY A 52 -17.71 7.20 -4.32
CA GLY A 52 -16.58 6.91 -5.21
C GLY A 52 -15.50 5.98 -4.63
N ALA A 53 -15.76 5.34 -3.47
CA ALA A 53 -14.81 4.37 -2.89
C ALA A 53 -14.43 3.24 -3.86
N TYR A 54 -15.34 2.88 -4.75
CA TYR A 54 -15.12 1.95 -5.86
C TYR A 54 -15.80 2.49 -7.11
N ASP A 55 -15.14 2.33 -8.26
CA ASP A 55 -15.70 2.70 -9.56
C ASP A 55 -16.79 1.77 -10.03
N VAL A 56 -17.56 2.23 -11.01
CA VAL A 56 -18.64 1.49 -11.66
C VAL A 56 -18.30 1.28 -13.14
N GLY A 57 -18.38 0.03 -13.59
CA GLY A 57 -18.01 -0.37 -14.94
C GLY A 57 -16.60 -0.93 -15.01
N ILE A 58 -16.16 -1.23 -16.24
CA ILE A 58 -14.80 -1.69 -16.55
C ILE A 58 -13.93 -0.51 -16.97
N GLY A 59 -12.61 -0.62 -16.73
CA GLY A 59 -11.64 0.41 -17.07
C GLY A 59 -11.21 0.42 -18.54
N ASP A 60 -10.41 1.40 -18.92
CA ASP A 60 -9.93 1.54 -20.30
C ASP A 60 -8.93 0.44 -20.68
N TRP A 61 -8.14 -0.04 -19.71
CA TRP A 61 -7.27 -1.19 -19.94
C TRP A 61 -8.09 -2.47 -20.19
N ASP A 62 -9.17 -2.70 -19.44
CA ASP A 62 -10.06 -3.86 -19.62
C ASP A 62 -10.66 -3.86 -21.02
N LYS A 63 -11.15 -2.71 -21.49
CA LYS A 63 -11.68 -2.55 -22.85
C LYS A 63 -10.64 -2.92 -23.90
N ARG A 64 -9.40 -2.48 -23.73
CA ARG A 64 -8.28 -2.83 -24.63
C ARG A 64 -7.99 -4.34 -24.60
N ALA A 65 -7.97 -4.95 -23.42
CA ALA A 65 -7.73 -6.39 -23.27
C ALA A 65 -8.85 -7.21 -23.95
N VAL A 66 -10.11 -6.82 -23.78
CA VAL A 66 -11.26 -7.48 -24.42
C VAL A 66 -11.21 -7.32 -25.95
N ILE A 67 -10.95 -6.12 -26.47
CA ILE A 67 -10.82 -5.86 -27.92
C ILE A 67 -9.69 -6.70 -28.48
N TRP A 68 -8.52 -6.73 -27.85
CA TRP A 68 -7.38 -7.52 -28.32
C TRP A 68 -7.70 -9.03 -28.37
N GLY A 69 -8.45 -9.55 -27.40
CA GLY A 69 -8.75 -10.97 -27.28
C GLY A 69 -9.88 -11.44 -28.20
N TYR A 70 -10.90 -10.59 -28.41
CA TYR A 70 -12.21 -11.04 -28.90
C TYR A 70 -12.76 -10.27 -30.11
N GLN A 71 -12.06 -9.23 -30.58
CA GLN A 71 -12.52 -8.49 -31.77
C GLN A 71 -12.36 -9.30 -33.03
N ASP A 72 -13.40 -9.33 -33.87
CA ASP A 72 -13.30 -9.76 -35.26
C ASP A 72 -12.64 -8.69 -36.12
N PHE A 73 -11.88 -9.11 -37.13
CA PHE A 73 -11.20 -8.21 -38.05
C PHE A 73 -11.83 -8.24 -39.45
N PRO A 74 -11.83 -7.13 -40.18
CA PRO A 74 -12.42 -7.07 -41.51
C PRO A 74 -11.69 -7.98 -42.51
N ASP A 75 -12.38 -8.34 -43.61
CA ASP A 75 -11.81 -9.13 -44.69
C ASP A 75 -10.51 -8.50 -45.20
N GLY A 76 -9.48 -9.33 -45.36
CA GLY A 76 -8.15 -8.93 -45.81
C GLY A 76 -7.18 -8.49 -44.72
N MET A 77 -7.63 -8.36 -43.45
CA MET A 77 -6.74 -8.16 -42.29
C MET A 77 -6.55 -9.49 -41.55
N SER A 78 -5.33 -9.91 -41.34
CA SER A 78 -5.04 -11.10 -40.53
C SER A 78 -5.19 -10.79 -39.04
N VAL A 79 -5.54 -11.81 -38.23
CA VAL A 79 -5.66 -11.68 -36.76
C VAL A 79 -4.36 -11.13 -36.12
N PRO A 80 -3.16 -11.60 -36.50
CA PRO A 80 -1.91 -11.01 -35.96
C PRO A 80 -1.76 -9.52 -36.27
N GLU A 81 -2.04 -9.08 -37.52
CA GLU A 81 -1.97 -7.66 -37.88
C GLU A 81 -2.94 -6.78 -37.09
N GLY A 82 -4.17 -7.25 -36.94
CA GLY A 82 -5.19 -6.55 -36.16
C GLY A 82 -4.81 -6.42 -34.68
N ARG A 83 -4.34 -7.51 -34.09
CA ARG A 83 -3.85 -7.51 -32.69
C ARG A 83 -2.64 -6.62 -32.48
N GLU A 84 -1.71 -6.59 -33.46
CA GLU A 84 -0.56 -5.69 -33.39
C GLU A 84 -0.97 -4.22 -33.49
N ALA A 85 -1.97 -3.88 -34.29
CA ALA A 85 -2.53 -2.53 -34.34
C ALA A 85 -3.13 -2.12 -32.99
N ILE A 86 -3.93 -2.99 -32.37
CA ILE A 86 -4.50 -2.75 -31.03
C ILE A 86 -3.40 -2.55 -29.98
N MET A 87 -2.35 -3.37 -30.01
CA MET A 87 -1.20 -3.22 -29.10
C MET A 87 -0.50 -1.88 -29.27
N ARG A 88 -0.24 -1.44 -30.51
CA ARG A 88 0.36 -0.12 -30.77
C ARG A 88 -0.50 1.02 -30.22
N GLU A 89 -1.81 0.96 -30.43
CA GLU A 89 -2.74 1.94 -29.88
C GLU A 89 -2.76 1.92 -28.34
N THR A 90 -2.72 0.73 -27.74
CA THR A 90 -2.69 0.57 -26.28
C THR A 90 -1.40 1.16 -25.68
N LEU A 91 -0.25 0.87 -26.30
CA LEU A 91 1.02 1.47 -25.87
C LEU A 91 1.02 3.01 -26.05
N ALA A 92 0.47 3.50 -27.16
CA ALA A 92 0.35 4.93 -27.43
C ALA A 92 -0.60 5.65 -26.44
N SER A 93 -1.56 4.95 -25.85
CA SER A 93 -2.46 5.51 -24.82
C SER A 93 -1.77 5.76 -23.48
N GLY A 94 -0.58 5.20 -23.25
CA GLY A 94 0.18 5.32 -22.01
C GLY A 94 -0.29 4.38 -20.89
N LEU A 95 -1.29 3.52 -21.14
CA LEU A 95 -1.73 2.52 -20.18
C LEU A 95 -0.60 1.55 -19.86
N ARG A 96 -0.39 1.32 -18.55
CA ARG A 96 0.67 0.47 -18.03
C ARG A 96 0.14 -0.92 -17.67
N TYR A 97 1.06 -1.88 -17.60
CA TYR A 97 0.78 -3.24 -17.18
C TYR A 97 1.87 -3.74 -16.23
N VAL A 98 1.47 -4.25 -15.08
CA VAL A 98 2.35 -4.97 -14.15
C VAL A 98 1.64 -6.23 -13.67
N ALA A 99 2.24 -7.39 -13.98
CA ALA A 99 1.70 -8.70 -13.63
C ALA A 99 1.90 -9.07 -12.16
N ASP A 100 1.17 -10.09 -11.71
CA ASP A 100 1.23 -10.66 -10.35
C ASP A 100 2.66 -10.92 -9.86
N GLU A 101 3.49 -11.51 -10.71
CA GLU A 101 4.85 -11.93 -10.36
C GLU A 101 5.76 -10.77 -9.97
N HIS A 102 5.43 -9.56 -10.44
CA HIS A 102 6.22 -8.36 -10.21
C HIS A 102 5.57 -7.38 -9.21
N ALA A 103 4.31 -7.58 -8.88
CA ALA A 103 3.55 -6.73 -7.97
C ALA A 103 3.32 -7.38 -6.61
N ARG A 104 3.26 -8.70 -6.54
CA ARG A 104 2.96 -9.44 -5.30
C ARG A 104 4.21 -9.84 -4.56
N ILE A 105 4.16 -9.69 -3.23
CA ILE A 105 4.93 -10.52 -2.32
C ILE A 105 4.26 -11.90 -2.31
N SER A 106 4.55 -12.73 -3.31
CA SER A 106 4.07 -14.10 -3.33
C SER A 106 5.12 -15.01 -2.68
N ASN A 107 4.66 -16.10 -2.07
CA ASN A 107 5.53 -17.17 -1.60
C ASN A 107 6.38 -17.80 -2.74
N ARG A 108 6.09 -17.49 -3.99
CA ARG A 108 6.80 -17.93 -5.18
C ARG A 108 7.80 -16.89 -5.71
N SER A 109 7.55 -15.61 -5.49
CA SER A 109 8.48 -14.54 -5.82
C SER A 109 9.04 -13.96 -4.52
N SER A 110 10.23 -14.44 -4.17
CA SER A 110 10.99 -13.87 -3.05
C SER A 110 11.59 -12.50 -3.38
N ALA A 111 11.20 -11.89 -4.52
CA ALA A 111 11.86 -10.70 -5.05
C ALA A 111 11.34 -9.38 -4.46
N GLY A 112 10.11 -9.36 -3.91
CA GLY A 112 9.43 -8.12 -3.49
C GLY A 112 9.13 -7.18 -4.68
N PRO A 113 8.12 -6.33 -4.57
CA PRO A 113 7.79 -5.39 -5.62
C PRO A 113 8.88 -4.34 -5.79
N VAL A 114 9.16 -3.98 -7.04
CA VAL A 114 10.19 -3.02 -7.42
C VAL A 114 9.61 -1.85 -8.19
N HIS A 115 8.51 -2.09 -8.92
CA HIS A 115 7.85 -1.10 -9.76
C HIS A 115 6.91 -0.22 -8.91
N PRO A 116 7.10 1.11 -8.83
CA PRO A 116 6.31 2.00 -7.97
C PRO A 116 4.81 1.98 -8.27
N ALA A 117 4.41 1.69 -9.52
CA ALA A 117 3.00 1.57 -9.91
C ALA A 117 2.47 0.14 -9.83
N GLY A 118 3.24 -0.83 -9.31
CA GLY A 118 2.86 -2.24 -9.28
C GLY A 118 2.52 -2.72 -7.88
N SER A 119 1.62 -2.04 -7.17
CA SER A 119 1.24 -2.41 -5.81
C SER A 119 -0.22 -2.85 -5.73
N LEU A 120 -0.51 -3.81 -4.82
CA LEU A 120 -1.86 -4.19 -4.47
C LEU A 120 -2.40 -3.24 -3.40
N TRP A 121 -3.71 -3.03 -3.41
CA TRP A 121 -4.43 -2.28 -2.36
C TRP A 121 -3.91 -0.86 -2.18
N ASP A 122 -3.43 -0.25 -3.25
CA ASP A 122 -3.08 1.16 -3.31
C ASP A 122 -4.10 1.98 -4.12
N ASN A 123 -3.90 3.28 -4.18
CA ASN A 123 -4.66 4.21 -4.99
C ASN A 123 -3.73 5.28 -5.57
N GLY A 124 -4.13 5.83 -6.70
CA GLY A 124 -3.43 6.95 -7.32
C GLY A 124 -2.10 6.58 -7.97
N SER A 125 -1.43 7.59 -8.51
CA SER A 125 -0.20 7.44 -9.31
C SER A 125 1.09 7.72 -8.53
N ASP A 126 0.98 8.24 -7.31
CA ASP A 126 2.11 8.55 -6.43
C ASP A 126 1.91 7.86 -5.08
N PRO A 127 2.61 6.74 -4.83
CA PRO A 127 2.45 5.96 -3.61
C PRO A 127 2.92 6.72 -2.36
N VAL A 128 3.77 7.74 -2.50
CA VAL A 128 4.24 8.57 -1.39
C VAL A 128 3.19 9.61 -1.00
N ALA A 129 2.61 10.28 -1.98
CA ALA A 129 1.51 11.22 -1.74
C ALA A 129 0.31 10.51 -1.13
N GLU A 130 -0.01 9.30 -1.61
CA GLU A 130 -1.11 8.49 -1.07
C GLU A 130 -0.83 8.02 0.36
N LEU A 131 0.42 7.67 0.71
CA LEU A 131 0.78 7.34 2.09
C LEU A 131 0.55 8.54 3.02
N ASN A 132 0.97 9.73 2.63
CA ASN A 132 0.74 10.94 3.42
C ASN A 132 -0.75 11.20 3.59
N ARG A 133 -1.53 11.12 2.51
CA ARG A 133 -2.99 11.28 2.54
C ARG A 133 -3.67 10.29 3.48
N LEU A 134 -3.26 9.02 3.44
CA LEU A 134 -3.79 7.99 4.34
C LEU A 134 -3.40 8.22 5.80
N MET A 135 -2.22 8.74 6.08
CA MET A 135 -1.82 9.11 7.46
C MET A 135 -2.66 10.27 7.99
N ASP A 136 -2.98 11.27 7.17
CA ASP A 136 -3.89 12.36 7.54
C ASP A 136 -5.32 11.85 7.78
N LEU A 137 -5.86 11.02 6.88
CA LEU A 137 -7.15 10.37 7.06
C LEU A 137 -7.18 9.52 8.35
N ARG A 138 -6.13 8.71 8.58
CA ARG A 138 -5.99 7.88 9.78
C ARG A 138 -6.07 8.71 11.07
N LYS A 139 -5.44 9.86 11.08
CA LYS A 139 -5.49 10.80 12.20
C LYS A 139 -6.93 11.23 12.50
N VAL A 140 -7.70 11.58 11.47
CA VAL A 140 -9.13 11.95 11.61
C VAL A 140 -9.95 10.75 12.08
N VAL A 141 -9.76 9.57 11.50
CA VAL A 141 -10.47 8.34 11.88
C VAL A 141 -10.25 8.00 13.35
N LEU A 142 -9.00 8.06 13.82
CA LEU A 142 -8.65 7.75 15.21
C LEU A 142 -9.13 8.81 16.21
N ALA A 143 -9.12 10.09 15.81
CA ALA A 143 -9.66 11.17 16.63
C ALA A 143 -11.18 11.05 16.85
N ASN A 144 -11.90 10.51 15.87
CA ASN A 144 -13.35 10.29 15.92
C ASN A 144 -13.75 8.88 16.37
N PHE A 145 -12.78 8.03 16.72
CA PHE A 145 -13.06 6.64 17.12
C PHE A 145 -13.83 6.59 18.44
N SER A 146 -14.95 5.90 18.44
CA SER A 146 -15.85 5.82 19.60
C SER A 146 -16.65 4.52 19.63
N GLU A 147 -17.44 4.31 20.68
CA GLU A 147 -18.36 3.17 20.80
C GLU A 147 -19.36 3.05 19.64
N ARG A 148 -19.61 4.15 18.91
CA ARG A 148 -20.47 4.16 17.71
C ARG A 148 -19.90 3.34 16.54
N ALA A 149 -18.65 2.94 16.61
CA ALA A 149 -18.04 2.07 15.59
C ALA A 149 -18.60 0.63 15.60
N ILE A 150 -19.34 0.27 16.65
CA ILE A 150 -20.05 -1.03 16.74
C ILE A 150 -21.54 -0.81 16.97
N GLN A 151 -22.37 -1.80 16.61
CA GLN A 151 -23.82 -1.75 16.80
C GLN A 151 -24.18 -1.83 18.29
N PRO A 152 -25.27 -1.16 18.74
CA PRO A 152 -25.79 -1.32 20.07
C PRO A 152 -26.03 -2.81 20.42
N GLY A 153 -25.68 -3.19 21.65
CA GLY A 153 -25.80 -4.58 22.13
C GLY A 153 -24.60 -5.48 21.80
N ARG A 154 -23.62 -5.01 21.02
CA ARG A 154 -22.35 -5.72 20.82
C ARG A 154 -21.44 -5.51 22.05
N ALA A 155 -20.64 -6.52 22.40
CA ALA A 155 -19.65 -6.39 23.45
C ALA A 155 -18.63 -5.29 23.09
N MET A 156 -18.34 -4.38 24.02
CA MET A 156 -17.37 -3.29 23.81
C MET A 156 -15.99 -3.80 23.36
N ALA A 157 -15.59 -4.98 23.80
CA ALA A 157 -14.35 -5.62 23.37
C ALA A 157 -14.27 -5.86 21.84
N THR A 158 -15.40 -5.85 21.11
CA THR A 158 -15.43 -5.95 19.65
C THR A 158 -15.03 -4.64 18.95
N LEU A 159 -14.84 -3.55 19.69
CA LEU A 159 -14.22 -2.33 19.16
C LEU A 159 -12.80 -2.59 18.63
N GLU A 160 -12.07 -3.54 19.22
CA GLU A 160 -10.76 -3.92 18.70
C GLU A 160 -10.82 -4.47 17.26
N ASP A 161 -11.89 -5.22 16.92
CA ASP A 161 -12.09 -5.76 15.55
C ASP A 161 -12.23 -4.64 14.50
N VAL A 162 -12.64 -3.45 14.92
CA VAL A 162 -12.76 -2.26 14.06
C VAL A 162 -11.52 -1.38 14.18
N LEU A 163 -10.90 -1.32 15.36
CA LEU A 163 -9.70 -0.52 15.59
C LEU A 163 -8.52 -1.04 14.76
N VAL A 164 -8.32 -2.35 14.65
CA VAL A 164 -7.19 -2.92 13.92
C VAL A 164 -7.14 -2.42 12.47
N PRO A 165 -8.18 -2.56 11.63
CA PRO A 165 -8.14 -2.05 10.26
C PRO A 165 -8.09 -0.51 10.20
N ALA A 166 -8.67 0.21 11.15
CA ALA A 166 -8.60 1.66 11.21
C ALA A 166 -7.18 2.15 11.58
N TYR A 167 -6.55 1.51 12.57
CA TYR A 167 -5.22 1.86 13.02
C TYR A 167 -4.13 1.46 12.04
N LEU A 168 -4.27 0.32 11.37
CA LEU A 168 -3.33 -0.20 10.36
C LEU A 168 -3.75 0.11 8.91
N MET A 169 -4.62 1.09 8.68
CA MET A 169 -5.13 1.39 7.34
C MET A 169 -4.04 1.76 6.31
N HIS A 170 -2.90 2.25 6.80
CA HIS A 170 -1.73 2.63 5.99
C HIS A 170 -0.80 1.46 5.65
N ARG A 171 -1.02 0.26 6.19
CA ARG A 171 -0.06 -0.86 6.09
C ARG A 171 0.33 -1.23 4.66
N TYR A 172 -0.64 -1.30 3.76
CA TYR A 172 -0.39 -1.62 2.34
C TYR A 172 0.24 -0.44 1.58
N GLN A 173 -0.08 0.77 2.01
CA GLN A 173 0.50 1.96 1.38
C GLN A 173 1.96 2.19 1.81
N VAL A 174 2.36 1.76 3.01
CA VAL A 174 3.78 1.69 3.40
C VAL A 174 4.54 0.75 2.48
N GLU A 175 3.95 -0.40 2.13
CA GLU A 175 4.52 -1.35 1.18
C GLU A 175 4.65 -0.73 -0.22
N ALA A 176 3.61 -0.03 -0.68
CA ALA A 176 3.63 0.68 -1.96
C ALA A 176 4.69 1.80 -1.98
N ALA A 177 4.76 2.64 -0.95
CA ALA A 177 5.79 3.68 -0.83
C ALA A 177 7.21 3.11 -0.79
N ALA A 178 7.39 1.95 -0.15
CA ALA A 178 8.68 1.27 -0.08
C ALA A 178 9.19 0.80 -1.46
N THR A 179 8.32 0.59 -2.46
CA THR A 179 8.75 0.23 -3.82
C THR A 179 9.56 1.33 -4.50
N VAL A 180 9.41 2.58 -4.02
CA VAL A 180 10.16 3.75 -4.51
C VAL A 180 11.63 3.70 -4.09
N LEU A 181 11.93 3.13 -2.91
CA LEU A 181 13.30 2.97 -2.40
C LEU A 181 14.05 1.87 -3.18
N GLY A 182 15.12 2.24 -3.86
CA GLY A 182 15.79 1.35 -4.81
C GLY A 182 14.84 0.92 -5.94
N GLY A 183 13.81 1.72 -6.20
CA GLY A 183 12.73 1.45 -7.14
C GLY A 183 13.17 1.56 -8.60
N GLN A 184 12.41 0.88 -9.44
CA GLN A 184 12.67 0.82 -10.88
C GLN A 184 11.36 0.65 -11.62
N THR A 185 11.04 1.57 -12.53
CA THR A 185 9.99 1.32 -13.52
C THR A 185 10.55 0.42 -14.62
N PHE A 186 9.73 -0.44 -15.15
CA PHE A 186 10.05 -1.28 -16.29
C PHE A 186 8.79 -1.57 -17.11
N THR A 187 9.00 -1.98 -18.33
CA THR A 187 7.94 -2.46 -19.22
C THR A 187 8.30 -3.86 -19.73
N TYR A 188 7.32 -4.57 -20.28
CA TYR A 188 7.56 -5.84 -20.96
C TYR A 188 7.94 -5.61 -22.43
N ALA A 189 8.87 -4.67 -22.64
CA ALA A 189 9.27 -4.19 -23.95
C ALA A 189 9.77 -5.32 -24.87
N MET A 190 9.29 -5.29 -26.10
CA MET A 190 9.77 -6.13 -27.19
C MET A 190 10.67 -5.32 -28.12
N ARG A 191 11.63 -5.99 -28.76
CA ARG A 191 12.54 -5.32 -29.71
C ARG A 191 11.75 -4.63 -30.79
N GLY A 192 11.85 -3.31 -30.85
CA GLY A 192 11.26 -2.49 -31.92
C GLY A 192 9.90 -1.87 -31.58
N ASP A 193 9.36 -2.07 -30.38
CA ASP A 193 8.08 -1.50 -29.96
C ASP A 193 8.18 -0.06 -29.41
N GLY A 194 9.39 0.47 -29.28
CA GLY A 194 9.64 1.85 -28.86
C GLY A 194 9.49 2.10 -27.35
N GLN A 195 9.21 1.10 -26.54
CA GLN A 195 9.09 1.25 -25.10
C GLN A 195 10.45 1.47 -24.43
N THR A 196 10.47 2.30 -23.37
CA THR A 196 11.61 2.35 -22.44
C THR A 196 11.61 1.10 -21.59
N THR A 197 12.67 0.30 -21.68
CA THR A 197 12.74 -1.01 -21.02
C THR A 197 12.78 -0.90 -19.50
N MET A 198 13.52 0.10 -18.96
CA MET A 198 13.73 0.25 -17.53
C MET A 198 14.24 1.65 -17.19
N GLN A 199 13.77 2.20 -16.05
CA GLN A 199 14.24 3.48 -15.54
C GLN A 199 14.31 3.44 -14.00
N ARG A 200 15.39 3.94 -13.41
CA ARG A 200 15.54 4.06 -11.96
C ARG A 200 14.66 5.21 -11.44
N VAL A 201 14.12 5.04 -10.25
CA VAL A 201 13.44 6.12 -9.53
C VAL A 201 14.45 7.18 -9.12
N SER A 202 14.11 8.45 -9.28
CA SER A 202 15.02 9.55 -8.98
C SER A 202 15.39 9.62 -7.51
N ALA A 203 16.57 10.18 -7.20
CA ALA A 203 17.02 10.39 -5.82
C ALA A 203 16.06 11.25 -4.99
N LYS A 204 15.39 12.22 -5.64
CA LYS A 204 14.39 13.08 -4.97
C LYS A 204 13.18 12.26 -4.52
N GLU A 205 12.62 11.42 -5.39
CA GLU A 205 11.49 10.56 -5.08
C GLU A 205 11.85 9.54 -4.01
N GLN A 206 13.04 8.92 -4.08
CA GLN A 206 13.51 7.98 -3.06
C GLN A 206 13.64 8.63 -1.68
N ARG A 207 14.17 9.86 -1.61
CA ARG A 207 14.24 10.59 -0.33
C ARG A 207 12.86 10.99 0.19
N SER A 208 11.95 11.38 -0.69
CA SER A 208 10.56 11.66 -0.32
C SER A 208 9.86 10.42 0.26
N ALA A 209 10.05 9.26 -0.36
CA ALA A 209 9.52 8.00 0.14
C ALA A 209 10.08 7.65 1.52
N LEU A 210 11.40 7.77 1.71
CA LEU A 210 12.02 7.55 3.01
C LEU A 210 11.42 8.46 4.07
N SER A 211 11.30 9.77 3.80
CA SER A 211 10.72 10.73 4.74
C SER A 211 9.28 10.37 5.13
N ALA A 212 8.44 10.02 4.16
CA ALA A 212 7.05 9.63 4.42
C ALA A 212 6.94 8.33 5.24
N MET A 213 7.76 7.33 4.92
CA MET A 213 7.81 6.08 5.69
C MET A 213 8.28 6.33 7.11
N LEU A 214 9.30 7.15 7.30
CA LEU A 214 9.80 7.51 8.60
C LEU A 214 8.75 8.27 9.44
N ALA A 215 7.93 9.10 8.83
CA ALA A 215 6.83 9.77 9.52
C ALA A 215 5.81 8.80 10.14
N THR A 216 5.65 7.59 9.59
CA THR A 216 4.79 6.56 10.18
C THR A 216 5.35 5.95 11.47
N LEU A 217 6.64 6.13 11.74
CA LEU A 217 7.32 5.66 12.95
C LEU A 217 7.38 6.73 14.06
N GLU A 218 6.90 7.96 13.79
CA GLU A 218 6.85 9.00 14.80
C GLU A 218 5.99 8.55 15.99
N PRO A 219 6.44 8.76 17.24
CA PRO A 219 5.70 8.35 18.42
C PRO A 219 4.27 8.87 18.46
N GLU A 220 4.03 10.09 17.97
CA GLU A 220 2.70 10.70 17.85
C GLU A 220 1.80 9.98 16.84
N ALA A 221 2.38 9.46 15.76
CA ALA A 221 1.65 8.66 14.77
C ALA A 221 1.32 7.26 15.30
N LEU A 222 2.15 6.72 16.19
CA LEU A 222 1.99 5.39 16.77
C LEU A 222 1.13 5.40 18.03
N ALA A 223 1.04 6.52 18.75
CA ALA A 223 0.29 6.59 19.99
C ALA A 223 -1.22 6.49 19.78
N LEU A 224 -1.88 5.68 20.61
CA LEU A 224 -3.33 5.70 20.79
C LEU A 224 -3.70 6.61 21.96
N SER A 225 -4.77 7.38 21.83
CA SER A 225 -5.27 8.21 22.94
C SER A 225 -5.82 7.37 24.09
N ASP A 226 -5.77 7.91 25.31
CA ASP A 226 -6.36 7.26 26.49
C ASP A 226 -7.87 7.01 26.30
N THR A 227 -8.53 7.91 25.57
CA THR A 227 -9.95 7.76 25.24
C THR A 227 -10.19 6.47 24.45
N VAL A 228 -9.40 6.20 23.41
CA VAL A 228 -9.53 4.98 22.60
C VAL A 228 -9.18 3.73 23.43
N VAL A 229 -8.08 3.78 24.18
CA VAL A 229 -7.62 2.65 25.01
C VAL A 229 -8.67 2.26 26.06
N SER A 230 -9.29 3.23 26.71
CA SER A 230 -10.29 3.00 27.77
C SER A 230 -11.61 2.40 27.27
N LEU A 231 -11.88 2.47 25.95
CA LEU A 231 -13.08 1.88 25.35
C LEU A 231 -13.00 0.36 25.18
N ILE A 232 -11.80 -0.24 25.27
CA ILE A 232 -11.56 -1.65 24.90
C ILE A 232 -11.32 -2.50 26.16
N PRO A 233 -12.36 -3.09 26.76
CA PRO A 233 -12.21 -4.00 27.89
C PRO A 233 -11.72 -5.38 27.42
N PRO A 234 -11.33 -6.26 28.34
CA PRO A 234 -11.08 -7.66 28.04
C PRO A 234 -12.29 -8.31 27.36
N ARG A 235 -12.02 -9.23 26.41
CA ARG A 235 -13.09 -10.01 25.76
C ARG A 235 -13.83 -10.89 26.78
N PRO A 236 -15.16 -10.97 26.69
CA PRO A 236 -15.93 -11.90 27.52
C PRO A 236 -15.46 -13.34 27.31
N PRO A 237 -15.54 -14.20 28.35
CA PRO A 237 -15.25 -15.62 28.20
C PRO A 237 -16.05 -16.25 27.05
N GLN A 238 -15.45 -17.20 26.34
CA GLN A 238 -16.03 -17.92 25.19
C GLN A 238 -16.37 -17.03 23.97
N SER A 239 -15.94 -15.76 23.95
CA SER A 239 -16.02 -14.93 22.73
C SER A 239 -15.11 -15.49 21.66
N GLY A 240 -15.69 -15.83 20.51
CA GLY A 240 -14.92 -16.21 19.33
C GLY A 240 -14.07 -15.05 18.82
N VAL A 241 -12.88 -15.36 18.27
CA VAL A 241 -12.02 -14.42 17.54
C VAL A 241 -12.15 -14.73 16.06
N SER A 242 -12.81 -13.85 15.30
CA SER A 242 -13.02 -14.00 13.86
C SER A 242 -12.29 -12.94 13.03
N ARG A 243 -11.57 -12.05 13.71
CA ARG A 243 -10.86 -10.91 13.12
C ARG A 243 -9.43 -10.86 13.64
N GLU A 244 -8.56 -10.15 12.93
CA GLU A 244 -7.22 -9.81 13.38
C GLU A 244 -7.29 -8.98 14.66
N LEU A 245 -6.47 -9.31 15.64
CA LEU A 245 -6.32 -8.57 16.90
C LEU A 245 -4.85 -8.21 17.09
N PHE A 246 -4.60 -7.17 17.90
CA PHE A 246 -3.24 -6.85 18.30
C PHE A 246 -2.68 -7.89 19.28
N PRO A 247 -1.37 -8.17 19.25
CA PRO A 247 -0.71 -8.95 20.28
C PRO A 247 -0.82 -8.24 21.64
N ARG A 248 -0.62 -8.98 22.74
CA ARG A 248 -0.69 -8.46 24.11
C ARG A 248 0.42 -9.02 24.96
N HIS A 249 1.11 -8.13 25.67
CA HIS A 249 2.08 -8.43 26.71
C HIS A 249 1.54 -8.11 28.11
N THR A 250 0.36 -7.53 28.20
CA THR A 250 -0.31 -7.06 29.42
C THR A 250 -1.37 -8.03 29.95
N GLY A 251 -1.38 -9.26 29.49
CA GLY A 251 -2.39 -10.28 29.83
C GLY A 251 -3.70 -10.07 29.07
N TYR A 252 -4.83 -9.93 29.78
CA TYR A 252 -6.15 -9.80 29.14
C TYR A 252 -6.51 -8.37 28.74
N VAL A 253 -5.81 -7.36 29.23
CA VAL A 253 -6.08 -5.95 28.91
C VAL A 253 -5.51 -5.60 27.54
N PHE A 254 -6.17 -4.65 26.86
CA PHE A 254 -5.68 -4.11 25.61
C PHE A 254 -4.29 -3.49 25.81
N ASP A 255 -3.38 -3.79 24.88
CA ASP A 255 -1.98 -3.36 24.94
C ASP A 255 -1.68 -2.32 23.85
N PRO A 256 -1.73 -1.01 24.16
CA PRO A 256 -1.45 0.04 23.18
C PRO A 256 0.01 0.05 22.70
N MET A 257 0.95 -0.45 23.51
CA MET A 257 2.36 -0.55 23.13
C MET A 257 2.56 -1.67 22.09
N ALA A 258 1.88 -2.80 22.27
CA ALA A 258 1.92 -3.89 21.29
C ALA A 258 1.24 -3.49 19.97
N ALA A 259 0.18 -2.67 20.00
CA ALA A 259 -0.42 -2.10 18.81
C ALA A 259 0.56 -1.17 18.08
N ALA A 260 1.21 -0.26 18.81
CA ALA A 260 2.26 0.63 18.27
C ALA A 260 3.43 -0.18 17.67
N GLY A 261 3.90 -1.22 18.39
CA GLY A 261 4.96 -2.11 17.91
C GLY A 261 4.57 -2.85 16.62
N THR A 262 3.30 -3.27 16.50
CA THR A 262 2.80 -3.90 15.27
C THR A 262 2.88 -2.95 14.08
N ALA A 263 2.44 -1.69 14.23
CA ALA A 263 2.53 -0.70 13.18
C ALA A 263 3.99 -0.36 12.81
N ALA A 264 4.86 -0.20 13.82
CA ALA A 264 6.27 0.08 13.60
C ALA A 264 6.99 -1.03 12.85
N LYS A 265 6.74 -2.30 13.20
CA LYS A 265 7.31 -3.46 12.50
C LYS A 265 6.97 -3.51 11.02
N ILE A 266 5.77 -3.10 10.62
CA ILE A 266 5.38 -3.04 9.21
C ILE A 266 6.32 -2.12 8.43
N THR A 267 6.60 -0.94 8.96
CA THR A 267 7.51 0.01 8.29
C THR A 267 8.96 -0.45 8.36
N LEU A 268 9.43 -0.91 9.52
CA LEU A 268 10.82 -1.37 9.68
C LEU A 268 11.13 -2.55 8.77
N ALA A 269 10.24 -3.54 8.68
CA ALA A 269 10.40 -4.68 7.78
C ALA A 269 10.53 -4.24 6.30
N GLN A 270 9.83 -3.18 5.91
CA GLN A 270 9.98 -2.62 4.55
C GLN A 270 11.29 -1.87 4.39
N LEU A 271 11.71 -1.08 5.35
CA LEU A 271 12.99 -0.33 5.30
C LEU A 271 14.20 -1.27 5.29
N LEU A 272 14.16 -2.34 6.08
CA LEU A 272 15.28 -3.27 6.28
C LEU A 272 15.26 -4.47 5.33
N ASP A 273 14.38 -4.50 4.32
CA ASP A 273 14.36 -5.57 3.33
C ASP A 273 15.69 -5.72 2.61
N HIS A 274 16.32 -6.89 2.74
CA HIS A 274 17.68 -7.16 2.24
C HIS A 274 17.82 -7.04 0.72
N LYS A 275 16.73 -7.27 -0.05
CA LYS A 275 16.77 -7.14 -1.51
C LYS A 275 16.66 -5.68 -1.93
N ARG A 276 15.87 -4.88 -1.19
CA ARG A 276 15.86 -3.43 -1.37
C ARG A 276 17.21 -2.85 -1.04
N ALA A 277 17.82 -3.25 0.08
CA ALA A 277 19.17 -2.86 0.45
C ALA A 277 20.19 -3.16 -0.66
N ALA A 278 20.16 -4.38 -1.21
CA ALA A 278 21.02 -4.79 -2.32
C ALA A 278 20.79 -3.93 -3.59
N ARG A 279 19.52 -3.63 -3.93
CA ARG A 279 19.21 -2.77 -5.08
C ARG A 279 19.68 -1.34 -4.87
N MET A 280 19.45 -0.76 -3.71
CA MET A 280 19.91 0.61 -3.37
C MET A 280 21.42 0.72 -3.52
N ASN A 281 22.19 -0.22 -2.96
CA ASN A 281 23.63 -0.25 -3.08
C ASN A 281 24.09 -0.43 -4.53
N SER A 282 23.45 -1.34 -5.29
CA SER A 282 23.76 -1.55 -6.71
C SER A 282 23.47 -0.30 -7.55
N GLN A 283 22.39 0.39 -7.29
CA GLN A 283 22.02 1.62 -7.98
C GLN A 283 22.96 2.76 -7.65
N GLN A 284 23.34 2.92 -6.39
CA GLN A 284 24.28 3.94 -5.94
C GLN A 284 25.69 3.74 -6.53
N LEU A 285 26.16 2.49 -6.68
CA LEU A 285 27.43 2.20 -7.35
C LEU A 285 27.42 2.62 -8.82
N ALA A 286 26.26 2.59 -9.46
CA ALA A 286 26.11 3.00 -10.86
C ALA A 286 25.82 4.51 -11.02
N ASP A 287 25.27 5.15 -9.99
CA ASP A 287 24.95 6.57 -9.93
C ASP A 287 25.07 7.05 -8.47
N ALA A 288 26.18 7.70 -8.15
CA ALA A 288 26.49 8.21 -6.82
C ALA A 288 25.50 9.29 -6.30
N GLY A 289 24.62 9.81 -7.14
CA GLY A 289 23.55 10.74 -6.73
C GLY A 289 22.36 10.04 -6.07
N LEU A 290 22.25 8.71 -6.23
CA LEU A 290 21.20 7.90 -5.62
C LEU A 290 21.56 7.52 -4.16
N PRO A 291 20.57 7.42 -3.25
CA PRO A 291 20.82 7.03 -1.88
C PRO A 291 21.26 5.56 -1.78
N SER A 292 22.28 5.30 -0.99
CA SER A 292 22.67 3.94 -0.60
C SER A 292 21.81 3.44 0.57
N PHE A 293 21.88 2.15 0.87
CA PHE A 293 21.31 1.60 2.09
C PHE A 293 21.99 2.17 3.36
N ALA A 294 23.28 2.44 3.31
CA ALA A 294 24.00 3.07 4.41
C ALA A 294 23.54 4.51 4.68
N ASP A 295 23.26 5.30 3.63
CA ASP A 295 22.67 6.63 3.78
C ASP A 295 21.30 6.56 4.45
N MET A 296 20.46 5.62 4.02
CA MET A 296 19.15 5.39 4.62
C MET A 296 19.28 5.01 6.10
N LEU A 297 20.12 4.05 6.45
CA LEU A 297 20.36 3.65 7.84
C LEU A 297 20.89 4.81 8.69
N SER A 298 21.78 5.62 8.15
CA SER A 298 22.29 6.81 8.84
C SER A 298 21.16 7.76 9.24
N ILE A 299 20.21 7.99 8.33
CA ILE A 299 19.03 8.82 8.60
C ILE A 299 18.15 8.16 9.68
N VAL A 300 17.86 6.86 9.52
CA VAL A 300 17.03 6.11 10.49
C VAL A 300 17.63 6.13 11.89
N ILE A 301 18.96 6.06 12.02
CA ILE A 301 19.65 5.98 13.30
C ILE A 301 19.92 7.37 13.91
N ASN A 302 20.33 8.36 13.12
CA ASN A 302 20.85 9.62 13.64
C ASN A 302 19.83 10.75 13.71
N ASP A 303 18.83 10.77 12.83
CA ASP A 303 17.94 11.93 12.72
C ASP A 303 16.64 11.79 13.55
N ARG A 304 16.52 10.74 14.36
CA ARG A 304 15.24 10.35 14.96
C ARG A 304 15.11 10.49 16.47
N TRP A 305 16.06 11.12 17.13
CA TRP A 305 16.04 11.16 18.58
C TRP A 305 15.81 12.58 19.10
N PRO A 306 14.57 13.11 19.04
CA PRO A 306 14.26 14.44 19.54
C PRO A 306 14.26 14.49 21.08
N GLU A 307 14.48 15.71 21.60
CA GLU A 307 14.52 16.01 23.02
C GLU A 307 13.17 15.84 23.74
N ALA A 308 13.23 15.73 25.04
CA ALA A 308 12.21 15.49 26.07
C ALA A 308 10.75 15.66 25.61
N ARG A 309 10.04 14.55 25.52
CA ARG A 309 8.61 14.44 25.21
C ARG A 309 7.86 13.86 26.41
N ASP A 310 6.54 13.81 26.30
CA ASP A 310 5.67 13.02 27.17
C ASP A 310 6.22 11.60 27.39
N ALA A 311 6.08 11.08 28.62
CA ALA A 311 6.64 9.78 29.01
C ALA A 311 6.17 8.60 28.13
N ARG A 312 4.92 8.66 27.63
CA ARG A 312 4.37 7.65 26.71
C ARG A 312 5.08 7.71 25.37
N LEU A 313 5.27 8.89 24.80
CA LEU A 313 5.96 9.08 23.55
C LEU A 313 7.41 8.61 23.63
N VAL A 314 8.09 8.89 24.73
CA VAL A 314 9.43 8.36 25.01
C VAL A 314 9.43 6.83 25.07
N ALA A 315 8.42 6.21 25.69
CA ALA A 315 8.33 4.75 25.74
C ALA A 315 8.11 4.13 24.34
N ILE A 316 7.27 4.74 23.51
CA ILE A 316 7.07 4.31 22.11
C ILE A 316 8.36 4.47 21.31
N GLU A 317 9.04 5.59 21.43
CA GLU A 317 10.32 5.87 20.78
C GLU A 317 11.37 4.79 21.12
N ARG A 318 11.54 4.48 22.41
CA ARG A 318 12.44 3.41 22.86
C ARG A 318 12.04 2.04 22.31
N MET A 319 10.74 1.76 22.25
CA MET A 319 10.26 0.52 21.64
C MET A 319 10.64 0.46 20.15
N VAL A 320 10.49 1.54 19.39
CA VAL A 320 10.89 1.58 17.97
C VAL A 320 12.39 1.36 17.82
N GLN A 321 13.22 1.94 18.74
CA GLN A 321 14.68 1.72 18.77
C GLN A 321 15.01 0.25 18.98
N VAL A 322 14.37 -0.41 19.95
CA VAL A 322 14.58 -1.85 20.22
C VAL A 322 14.19 -2.68 19.00
N LEU A 323 13.01 -2.39 18.42
CA LEU A 323 12.55 -3.11 17.22
C LEU A 323 13.50 -2.91 16.03
N LEU A 324 14.06 -1.72 15.86
CA LEU A 324 15.06 -1.46 14.83
C LEU A 324 16.31 -2.33 15.02
N VAL A 325 16.80 -2.46 16.26
CA VAL A 325 17.97 -3.30 16.57
C VAL A 325 17.65 -4.79 16.38
N ASP A 326 16.44 -5.22 16.73
CA ASP A 326 16.02 -6.62 16.60
C ASP A 326 15.84 -7.05 15.13
N GLU A 327 15.53 -6.10 14.23
CA GLU A 327 15.33 -6.36 12.80
C GLU A 327 16.63 -6.22 11.97
N LEU A 328 17.69 -5.61 12.52
CA LEU A 328 19.03 -5.50 11.89
C LEU A 328 19.83 -6.79 12.03
#